data_0d179ed1ade2f3990bc3d895d3d3e05a
#
_entry.id   0d179ed1ade2f3990bc3d895d3d3e05a
#
_cell.length_a   1.000
_cell.length_b   1.000
_cell.length_c   1.000
_cell.angle_alpha   90.00
_cell.angle_beta   90.00
_cell.angle_gamma   90.00
#
_symmetry.space_group_name_H-M   'P 1'
#
loop_
_entity.id
_entity.type
_entity.pdbx_description
1 polymer ?
#
loop_
_entity_poly.entity_id
_entity_poly.type
_entity_poly.pdbx_seq_one_letter_code
_entity_poly.pdbx_strand_id
1 'polypeptide(L)'
;GAGAAVVSKKNKRNEQRKVTKDIQKRAHEEFRNTERGKYTKNSKGIYYSNGNYEAFARPEKPEGVDDKSAYIVGSGLGALAAACFLVRDGQMKGENIHILEAMDIAGGACDGINDTTRGYVMRGGREMENHFECLWDLFRSIPSIETPGVSVLDEYYWLNKHDPNYSLCRATVNRGEDAHTDGKFNLSQKGCMEIMKLFFTKDEDLYDKTIEDFFDEEVFDSDFWLYWRTMFAFENWHSALEMKLYIQRFIHHIGGLPDFSALKFTKYNQYESLILPMQKYLEDAGVELSLIHISE
;
A
#
# COMPACT_ATOMS: atom_id res chain seq x y z
N GLY A 1 -19.26 6.13 37.08
CA GLY A 1 -18.57 4.87 36.75
C GLY A 1 -17.95 4.87 35.35
N ALA A 2 -18.61 5.42 34.34
CA ALA A 2 -18.14 5.36 32.94
C ALA A 2 -16.94 6.28 32.66
N GLY A 3 -16.88 7.46 33.25
CA GLY A 3 -15.78 8.40 33.07
C GLY A 3 -14.45 7.92 33.64
N ALA A 4 -14.45 7.25 34.80
CA ALA A 4 -13.23 6.69 35.40
C ALA A 4 -12.64 5.52 34.59
N ALA A 5 -13.51 4.70 33.96
CA ALA A 5 -13.08 3.60 33.12
C ALA A 5 -12.44 4.08 31.79
N VAL A 6 -12.93 5.18 31.21
CA VAL A 6 -12.37 5.80 30.01
C VAL A 6 -11.01 6.43 30.29
N VAL A 7 -10.88 7.14 31.40
CA VAL A 7 -9.60 7.73 31.82
C VAL A 7 -8.56 6.65 32.15
N SER A 8 -8.95 5.56 32.81
CA SER A 8 -8.06 4.41 33.07
C SER A 8 -7.59 3.72 31.78
N LYS A 9 -8.48 3.54 30.80
CA LYS A 9 -8.09 2.98 29.48
C LYS A 9 -7.14 3.90 28.71
N LYS A 10 -7.37 5.22 28.76
CA LYS A 10 -6.49 6.23 28.13
C LYS A 10 -5.10 6.25 28.78
N ASN A 11 -5.02 6.13 30.08
CA ASN A 11 -3.75 6.09 30.80
C ASN A 11 -2.96 4.80 30.49
N LYS A 12 -3.59 3.63 30.53
CA LYS A 12 -2.95 2.36 30.13
C LYS A 12 -2.43 2.41 28.70
N ARG A 13 -3.19 3.00 27.77
CA ARG A 13 -2.78 3.15 26.37
C ARG A 13 -1.58 4.08 26.22
N ASN A 14 -1.52 5.16 26.98
CA ASN A 14 -0.38 6.07 26.99
C ASN A 14 0.88 5.42 27.58
N GLU A 15 0.75 4.62 28.63
CA GLU A 15 1.85 3.84 29.19
C GLU A 15 2.37 2.80 28.19
N GLN A 16 1.49 2.04 27.54
CA GLN A 16 1.88 1.09 26.48
C GLN A 16 2.61 1.79 25.33
N ARG A 17 2.13 2.96 24.87
CA ARG A 17 2.81 3.76 23.84
C ARG A 17 4.20 4.22 24.27
N LYS A 18 4.36 4.61 25.54
CA LYS A 18 5.64 5.01 26.08
C LYS A 18 6.62 3.84 26.14
N VAL A 19 6.18 2.69 26.65
CA VAL A 19 6.98 1.45 26.68
C VAL A 19 7.38 1.02 25.28
N THR A 20 6.47 1.06 24.32
CA THR A 20 6.79 0.71 22.91
C THR A 20 7.83 1.66 22.32
N LYS A 21 7.71 2.97 22.56
CA LYS A 21 8.71 3.96 22.11
C LYS A 21 10.08 3.74 22.75
N ASP A 22 10.11 3.39 24.02
CA ASP A 22 11.37 3.13 24.73
C ASP A 22 12.05 1.84 24.23
N ILE A 23 11.27 0.79 23.94
CA ILE A 23 11.77 -0.45 23.31
C ILE A 23 12.32 -0.17 21.91
N GLN A 24 11.57 0.56 21.09
CA GLN A 24 12.01 0.95 19.76
C GLN A 24 13.28 1.79 19.81
N LYS A 25 13.37 2.74 20.72
CA LYS A 25 14.56 3.57 20.90
C LYS A 25 15.79 2.73 21.25
N ARG A 26 15.67 1.78 22.19
CA ARG A 26 16.77 0.87 22.55
C ARG A 26 17.19 -0.02 21.38
N ALA A 27 16.24 -0.62 20.68
CA ALA A 27 16.53 -1.44 19.51
C ALA A 27 17.26 -0.64 18.41
N HIS A 28 16.88 0.63 18.21
CA HIS A 28 17.57 1.53 17.29
C HIS A 28 18.98 1.89 17.74
N GLU A 29 19.20 2.12 19.03
CA GLU A 29 20.54 2.40 19.59
C GLU A 29 21.46 1.18 19.46
N GLU A 30 20.95 -0.02 19.74
CA GLU A 30 21.67 -1.27 19.55
C GLU A 30 22.02 -1.51 18.07
N PHE A 31 21.07 -1.28 17.15
CA PHE A 31 21.29 -1.44 15.72
C PHE A 31 22.35 -0.47 15.19
N ARG A 32 22.36 0.80 15.61
CA ARG A 32 23.38 1.80 15.20
C ARG A 32 24.81 1.35 15.52
N ASN A 33 24.98 0.56 16.56
CA ASN A 33 26.29 0.08 16.99
C ASN A 33 26.74 -1.18 16.22
N THR A 34 25.90 -1.73 15.35
CA THR A 34 26.28 -2.87 14.50
C THR A 34 26.99 -2.41 13.25
N GLU A 35 27.86 -3.26 12.70
CA GLU A 35 28.50 -3.00 11.41
C GLU A 35 27.48 -2.73 10.31
N ARG A 36 26.35 -3.41 10.33
CA ARG A 36 25.26 -3.26 9.37
C ARG A 36 24.61 -1.87 9.45
N GLY A 37 24.47 -1.30 10.65
CA GLY A 37 23.94 0.05 10.85
C GLY A 37 24.83 1.17 10.33
N LYS A 38 26.10 0.88 10.04
CA LYS A 38 27.07 1.85 9.49
C LYS A 38 27.01 1.99 7.97
N TYR A 39 26.38 1.03 7.27
CA TYR A 39 26.30 1.03 5.80
C TYR A 39 25.02 1.65 5.26
N THR A 40 24.77 2.90 5.61
CA THR A 40 23.54 3.58 5.20
C THR A 40 23.73 4.55 4.05
N LYS A 41 24.99 4.92 3.75
CA LYS A 41 25.30 5.96 2.78
C LYS A 41 26.41 5.51 1.84
N ASN A 42 26.18 5.63 0.54
CA ASN A 42 27.24 5.45 -0.46
C ASN A 42 28.06 6.73 -0.66
N SER A 43 29.13 6.63 -1.47
CA SER A 43 30.01 7.76 -1.79
C SER A 43 29.32 8.94 -2.48
N LYS A 44 28.12 8.75 -3.04
CA LYS A 44 27.30 9.77 -3.69
C LYS A 44 26.22 10.36 -2.76
N GLY A 45 26.19 9.95 -1.51
CA GLY A 45 25.18 10.40 -0.55
C GLY A 45 23.82 9.71 -0.68
N ILE A 46 23.72 8.63 -1.45
CA ILE A 46 22.49 7.84 -1.58
C ILE A 46 22.39 6.87 -0.41
N TYR A 47 21.24 6.81 0.22
CA TYR A 47 20.97 5.89 1.31
C TYR A 47 20.36 4.60 0.77
N TYR A 48 20.87 3.46 1.23
CA TYR A 48 20.33 2.15 0.89
C TYR A 48 19.51 1.58 2.04
N SER A 49 18.37 1.01 1.71
CA SER A 49 17.57 0.25 2.65
C SER A 49 18.06 -1.20 2.77
N ASN A 50 19.15 -1.42 3.43
CA ASN A 50 19.60 -2.78 3.78
C ASN A 50 18.77 -3.40 4.91
N GLY A 51 17.48 -3.07 5.01
CA GLY A 51 16.71 -3.30 6.20
C GLY A 51 17.13 -2.37 7.35
N ASN A 52 17.87 -1.31 7.07
CA ASN A 52 18.19 -0.27 8.02
C ASN A 52 17.05 0.74 8.08
N TYR A 53 16.08 0.45 8.90
CA TYR A 53 14.92 1.28 9.13
C TYR A 53 15.28 2.70 9.62
N GLU A 54 16.38 2.86 10.33
CA GLU A 54 16.80 4.16 10.85
C GLU A 54 17.11 5.17 9.74
N ALA A 55 17.69 4.72 8.62
CA ALA A 55 17.96 5.58 7.48
C ALA A 55 16.67 6.12 6.83
N PHE A 56 15.56 5.37 6.93
CA PHE A 56 14.25 5.81 6.50
C PHE A 56 13.53 6.65 7.54
N ALA A 57 13.62 6.28 8.80
CA ALA A 57 12.87 6.92 9.87
C ALA A 57 13.42 8.31 10.23
N ARG A 58 14.71 8.55 9.99
CA ARG A 58 15.40 9.80 10.34
C ARG A 58 16.50 10.14 9.33
N PRO A 59 16.12 10.43 8.10
CA PRO A 59 17.09 10.82 7.09
C PRO A 59 17.81 12.13 7.49
N GLU A 60 19.09 12.21 7.18
CA GLU A 60 19.81 13.47 7.29
C GLU A 60 19.43 14.40 6.14
N LYS A 61 19.31 15.69 6.41
CA LYS A 61 19.03 16.69 5.38
C LYS A 61 20.15 16.68 4.32
N PRO A 62 19.84 16.48 3.04
CA PRO A 62 20.85 16.51 1.99
C PRO A 62 21.49 17.89 1.85
N GLU A 63 22.78 17.92 1.62
CA GLU A 63 23.50 19.18 1.35
C GLU A 63 22.96 19.84 0.08
N GLY A 64 22.73 21.15 0.15
CA GLY A 64 22.25 21.95 -0.98
C GLY A 64 20.81 21.70 -1.38
N VAL A 65 20.01 20.98 -0.58
CA VAL A 65 18.61 20.72 -0.91
C VAL A 65 17.77 22.01 -0.95
N ASP A 66 18.12 23.01 -0.16
CA ASP A 66 17.40 24.28 -0.12
C ASP A 66 17.53 25.10 -1.41
N ASP A 67 18.57 24.84 -2.22
CA ASP A 67 18.82 25.48 -3.50
C ASP A 67 18.23 24.71 -4.69
N LYS A 68 17.49 23.63 -4.43
CA LYS A 68 16.89 22.78 -5.46
C LYS A 68 15.38 22.96 -5.53
N SER A 69 14.86 22.80 -6.74
CA SER A 69 13.43 22.73 -6.99
C SER A 69 13.06 21.35 -7.54
N ALA A 70 11.88 20.87 -7.21
CA ALA A 70 11.31 19.64 -7.72
C ALA A 70 10.06 19.95 -8.52
N TYR A 71 10.00 19.41 -9.74
CA TYR A 71 8.82 19.48 -10.60
C TYR A 71 8.29 18.07 -10.81
N ILE A 72 7.06 17.83 -10.41
CA ILE A 72 6.39 16.54 -10.47
C ILE A 72 5.22 16.66 -11.43
N VAL A 73 5.22 15.85 -12.49
CA VAL A 73 4.16 15.85 -13.50
C VAL A 73 3.11 14.80 -13.16
N GLY A 74 1.87 15.26 -12.99
CA GLY A 74 0.76 14.44 -12.51
C GLY A 74 0.64 14.46 -10.99
N SER A 75 -0.56 14.13 -10.49
CA SER A 75 -0.88 14.11 -9.06
C SER A 75 -1.49 12.77 -8.62
N GLY A 76 -1.13 11.69 -9.28
CA GLY A 76 -1.49 10.35 -8.82
C GLY A 76 -0.81 9.99 -7.49
N LEU A 77 -1.22 8.87 -6.90
CA LEU A 77 -0.70 8.41 -5.59
C LEU A 77 0.83 8.41 -5.51
N GLY A 78 1.50 7.92 -6.57
CA GLY A 78 2.98 7.89 -6.61
C GLY A 78 3.61 9.28 -6.64
N ALA A 79 3.02 10.22 -7.38
CA ALA A 79 3.48 11.60 -7.47
C ALA A 79 3.31 12.36 -6.14
N LEU A 80 2.12 12.23 -5.53
CA LEU A 80 1.86 12.80 -4.20
C LEU A 80 2.77 12.19 -3.13
N ALA A 81 3.00 10.87 -3.18
CA ALA A 81 3.92 10.19 -2.28
C ALA A 81 5.35 10.72 -2.44
N ALA A 82 5.82 10.92 -3.68
CA ALA A 82 7.13 11.49 -3.95
C ALA A 82 7.28 12.89 -3.33
N ALA A 83 6.28 13.75 -3.49
CA ALA A 83 6.27 15.06 -2.86
C ALA A 83 6.31 14.97 -1.32
N CYS A 84 5.51 14.08 -0.73
CA CYS A 84 5.50 13.87 0.72
C CYS A 84 6.88 13.39 1.23
N PHE A 85 7.55 12.49 0.51
CA PHE A 85 8.89 12.03 0.87
C PHE A 85 9.95 13.13 0.70
N LEU A 86 9.82 14.00 -0.32
CA LEU A 86 10.70 15.17 -0.47
C LEU A 86 10.56 16.13 0.71
N VAL A 87 9.34 16.38 1.18
CA VAL A 87 9.09 17.20 2.37
C VAL A 87 9.62 16.52 3.63
N ARG A 88 9.19 15.27 3.89
CA ARG A 88 9.46 14.58 5.15
C ARG A 88 10.90 14.11 5.28
N ASP A 89 11.42 13.44 4.26
CA ASP A 89 12.69 12.74 4.29
C ASP A 89 13.79 13.55 3.59
N GLY A 90 13.49 14.14 2.45
CA GLY A 90 14.39 15.05 1.73
C GLY A 90 14.55 16.39 2.43
N GLN A 91 13.64 16.74 3.34
CA GLN A 91 13.62 18.01 4.06
C GLN A 91 13.73 19.21 3.11
N MET A 92 13.18 19.05 1.91
CA MET A 92 13.06 20.11 0.92
C MET A 92 11.96 21.08 1.34
N LYS A 93 12.17 22.37 1.13
CA LYS A 93 11.13 23.37 1.38
C LYS A 93 9.95 23.13 0.46
N GLY A 94 8.72 23.20 0.99
CA GLY A 94 7.50 22.98 0.21
C GLY A 94 7.37 23.97 -0.96
N GLU A 95 7.74 25.22 -0.76
CA GLU A 95 7.74 26.26 -1.78
C GLU A 95 8.61 25.94 -3.02
N ASN A 96 9.54 25.00 -2.89
CA ASN A 96 10.40 24.53 -3.96
C ASN A 96 9.87 23.24 -4.64
N ILE A 97 8.71 22.75 -4.25
CA ILE A 97 8.09 21.54 -4.80
C ILE A 97 6.82 21.95 -5.57
N HIS A 98 6.80 21.67 -6.87
CA HIS A 98 5.72 22.01 -7.77
C HIS A 98 5.12 20.75 -8.36
N ILE A 99 3.85 20.51 -8.12
CA ILE A 99 3.08 19.39 -8.70
C ILE A 99 2.19 19.95 -9.79
N LEU A 100 2.35 19.46 -11.00
CA LEU A 100 1.64 19.92 -12.19
C LEU A 100 0.62 18.85 -12.62
N GLU A 101 -0.67 19.16 -12.50
CA GLU A 101 -1.75 18.25 -12.83
C GLU A 101 -2.65 18.84 -13.93
N ALA A 102 -2.91 18.06 -14.96
CA ALA A 102 -3.75 18.48 -16.09
C ALA A 102 -5.25 18.41 -15.81
N MET A 103 -5.63 17.69 -14.75
CA MET A 103 -7.04 17.53 -14.37
C MET A 103 -7.40 18.52 -13.26
N ASP A 104 -8.68 18.73 -13.06
CA ASP A 104 -9.24 19.57 -12.00
C ASP A 104 -9.29 18.88 -10.63
N ILE A 105 -8.88 17.62 -10.57
CA ILE A 105 -8.86 16.80 -9.36
C ILE A 105 -7.55 16.03 -9.29
N ALA A 106 -6.94 15.98 -8.11
CA ALA A 106 -5.77 15.15 -7.85
C ALA A 106 -6.13 13.70 -7.60
N GLY A 107 -5.12 12.83 -7.54
CA GLY A 107 -5.26 11.43 -7.15
C GLY A 107 -5.11 10.44 -8.29
N GLY A 108 -5.15 10.87 -9.54
CA GLY A 108 -5.03 9.99 -10.70
C GLY A 108 -6.09 8.88 -10.68
N ALA A 109 -5.68 7.61 -10.73
CA ALA A 109 -6.62 6.48 -10.65
C ALA A 109 -7.28 6.30 -9.26
N CYS A 110 -6.80 6.99 -8.24
CA CYS A 110 -7.39 7.03 -6.91
C CYS A 110 -8.32 8.23 -6.69
N ASP A 111 -8.70 8.93 -7.75
CA ASP A 111 -9.73 9.98 -7.67
C ASP A 111 -11.09 9.39 -7.28
N GLY A 112 -11.95 10.24 -6.80
CA GLY A 112 -13.30 9.84 -6.40
C GLY A 112 -14.09 11.06 -5.96
N ILE A 113 -15.38 10.86 -5.76
CA ILE A 113 -16.28 11.91 -5.30
C ILE A 113 -17.07 11.45 -4.08
N ASN A 114 -17.43 12.43 -3.26
CA ASN A 114 -18.43 12.28 -2.23
C ASN A 114 -19.69 13.02 -2.71
N ASP A 115 -20.67 12.28 -3.20
CA ASP A 115 -21.93 12.81 -3.69
C ASP A 115 -23.00 12.67 -2.63
N THR A 116 -23.71 13.74 -2.33
CA THR A 116 -24.72 13.76 -1.25
C THR A 116 -25.90 12.80 -1.48
N THR A 117 -26.12 12.41 -2.75
CA THR A 117 -27.24 11.52 -3.14
C THR A 117 -26.79 10.09 -3.44
N ARG A 118 -25.55 9.93 -3.92
CA ARG A 118 -24.99 8.64 -4.36
C ARG A 118 -23.99 8.06 -3.37
N GLY A 119 -23.51 8.85 -2.41
CA GLY A 119 -22.47 8.47 -1.48
C GLY A 119 -21.07 8.57 -2.08
N TYR A 120 -20.16 7.75 -1.62
CA TYR A 120 -18.78 7.74 -2.07
C TYR A 120 -18.65 6.95 -3.37
N VAL A 121 -18.15 7.60 -4.42
CA VAL A 121 -17.94 6.99 -5.73
C VAL A 121 -16.45 6.85 -6.00
N MET A 122 -16.05 5.71 -6.54
CA MET A 122 -14.70 5.40 -6.95
C MET A 122 -14.71 4.68 -8.31
N ARG A 123 -13.59 4.68 -9.03
CA ARG A 123 -13.46 4.05 -10.35
C ARG A 123 -13.53 2.53 -10.32
N GLY A 124 -13.26 1.91 -9.18
CA GLY A 124 -13.29 0.46 -9.00
C GLY A 124 -12.85 0.07 -7.60
N GLY A 125 -12.91 -1.20 -7.27
CA GLY A 125 -12.38 -1.73 -6.02
C GLY A 125 -10.90 -1.38 -5.88
N ARG A 126 -10.52 -0.98 -4.67
CA ARG A 126 -9.15 -0.60 -4.32
C ARG A 126 -8.81 -1.22 -2.98
N GLU A 127 -8.71 -2.52 -2.99
CA GLU A 127 -8.37 -3.27 -1.81
C GLU A 127 -6.91 -2.99 -1.43
N MET A 128 -6.65 -3.09 -0.14
CA MET A 128 -5.35 -2.85 0.45
C MET A 128 -4.95 -4.05 1.30
N GLU A 129 -3.70 -4.10 1.70
CA GLU A 129 -3.21 -5.18 2.55
C GLU A 129 -2.08 -4.68 3.47
N ASN A 130 -1.72 -5.50 4.47
CA ASN A 130 -0.81 -5.08 5.52
C ASN A 130 0.64 -4.88 5.06
N HIS A 131 1.03 -5.45 3.91
CA HIS A 131 2.40 -5.39 3.38
C HIS A 131 2.62 -4.30 2.33
N PHE A 132 1.74 -3.32 2.22
CA PHE A 132 2.02 -2.08 1.50
C PHE A 132 2.93 -1.17 2.32
N GLU A 133 4.12 -1.63 2.61
CA GLU A 133 5.00 -1.07 3.64
C GLU A 133 5.43 0.37 3.37
N CYS A 134 5.75 0.70 2.11
CA CYS A 134 6.08 2.08 1.73
C CYS A 134 4.88 3.01 1.92
N LEU A 135 3.67 2.51 1.61
CA LEU A 135 2.43 3.27 1.77
C LEU A 135 2.15 3.51 3.27
N TRP A 136 2.26 2.48 4.09
CA TRP A 136 2.03 2.59 5.52
C TRP A 136 3.12 3.40 6.24
N ASP A 137 4.36 3.33 5.76
CA ASP A 137 5.43 4.22 6.25
C ASP A 137 5.09 5.69 5.98
N LEU A 138 4.57 5.99 4.80
CA LEU A 138 4.11 7.33 4.47
C LEU A 138 2.93 7.74 5.37
N PHE A 139 1.88 6.94 5.42
CA PHE A 139 0.63 7.30 6.11
C PHE A 139 0.72 7.32 7.64
N ARG A 140 1.77 6.76 8.23
CA ARG A 140 2.05 7.00 9.67
C ARG A 140 2.42 8.45 9.97
N SER A 141 2.84 9.21 8.97
CA SER A 141 3.23 10.61 9.08
C SER A 141 2.15 11.58 8.63
N ILE A 142 1.19 11.13 7.84
CA ILE A 142 0.11 11.96 7.31
C ILE A 142 -1.00 12.07 8.36
N PRO A 143 -1.32 13.29 8.85
CA PRO A 143 -2.39 13.48 9.82
C PRO A 143 -3.75 13.13 9.24
N SER A 144 -4.61 12.53 10.08
CA SER A 144 -6.02 12.37 9.74
C SER A 144 -6.70 13.72 9.64
N ILE A 145 -7.59 13.89 8.67
CA ILE A 145 -8.46 15.08 8.56
C ILE A 145 -9.58 15.02 9.59
N GLU A 146 -10.11 13.82 9.87
CA GLU A 146 -11.30 13.66 10.74
C GLU A 146 -10.93 13.58 12.22
N THR A 147 -9.83 12.95 12.56
CA THR A 147 -9.47 12.63 13.95
C THR A 147 -8.19 13.37 14.36
N PRO A 148 -8.29 14.48 15.08
CA PRO A 148 -7.12 15.23 15.52
C PRO A 148 -6.12 14.39 16.33
N GLY A 149 -4.84 14.55 16.03
CA GLY A 149 -3.74 13.91 16.78
C GLY A 149 -3.49 12.44 16.46
N VAL A 150 -4.12 11.90 15.41
CA VAL A 150 -3.85 10.56 14.89
C VAL A 150 -3.46 10.61 13.40
N SER A 151 -2.77 9.58 12.94
CA SER A 151 -2.41 9.46 11.52
C SER A 151 -3.48 8.71 10.73
N VAL A 152 -3.42 8.82 9.40
CA VAL A 152 -4.24 8.01 8.49
C VAL A 152 -3.99 6.52 8.72
N LEU A 153 -2.74 6.11 9.00
CA LEU A 153 -2.43 4.72 9.34
C LEU A 153 -3.13 4.27 10.62
N ASP A 154 -3.21 5.12 11.65
CA ASP A 154 -3.93 4.80 12.89
C ASP A 154 -5.42 4.54 12.61
N GLU A 155 -6.07 5.37 11.79
CA GLU A 155 -7.47 5.19 11.41
C GLU A 155 -7.69 3.89 10.63
N TYR A 156 -6.85 3.63 9.64
CA TYR A 156 -6.89 2.40 8.84
C TYR A 156 -6.73 1.16 9.74
N TYR A 157 -5.75 1.17 10.63
CA TYR A 157 -5.49 0.07 11.55
C TYR A 157 -6.69 -0.20 12.48
N TRP A 158 -7.26 0.85 13.07
CA TRP A 158 -8.39 0.70 13.99
C TRP A 158 -9.65 0.25 13.29
N LEU A 159 -9.95 0.79 12.13
CA LEU A 159 -11.09 0.36 11.32
C LEU A 159 -11.01 -1.14 11.05
N ASN A 160 -9.92 -1.60 10.44
CA ASN A 160 -9.78 -2.99 10.05
C ASN A 160 -9.60 -3.97 11.23
N LYS A 161 -9.29 -3.47 12.40
CA LYS A 161 -9.26 -4.25 13.64
C LYS A 161 -10.64 -4.41 14.27
N HIS A 162 -11.48 -3.38 14.19
CA HIS A 162 -12.81 -3.38 14.79
C HIS A 162 -13.87 -3.91 13.85
N ASP A 163 -13.68 -3.74 12.56
CA ASP A 163 -14.54 -4.21 11.49
C ASP A 163 -13.69 -4.97 10.46
N PRO A 164 -13.24 -6.18 10.79
CA PRO A 164 -12.46 -6.99 9.87
C PRO A 164 -13.29 -7.38 8.67
N ASN A 165 -12.68 -7.27 7.48
CA ASN A 165 -13.35 -7.67 6.27
C ASN A 165 -13.58 -9.19 6.25
N TYR A 166 -14.80 -9.59 5.96
CA TYR A 166 -15.18 -10.96 5.72
C TYR A 166 -16.39 -10.99 4.81
N SER A 167 -16.21 -11.56 3.63
CA SER A 167 -17.30 -11.73 2.67
C SER A 167 -17.00 -12.94 1.80
N LEU A 168 -17.83 -13.97 1.86
CA LEU A 168 -17.68 -15.10 0.95
C LEU A 168 -17.76 -14.61 -0.49
N CYS A 169 -16.69 -14.83 -1.23
CA CYS A 169 -16.65 -14.55 -2.64
C CYS A 169 -17.65 -15.43 -3.38
N ARG A 170 -18.55 -14.80 -4.09
CA ARG A 170 -19.43 -15.50 -5.00
C ARG A 170 -18.71 -15.63 -6.34
N ALA A 171 -18.15 -16.79 -6.61
CA ALA A 171 -17.60 -17.10 -7.94
C ALA A 171 -18.73 -17.56 -8.86
N THR A 172 -18.76 -17.03 -10.08
CA THR A 172 -19.77 -17.39 -11.07
C THR A 172 -19.14 -17.94 -12.35
N VAL A 173 -19.83 -18.89 -12.96
CA VAL A 173 -19.51 -19.48 -14.26
C VAL A 173 -20.69 -19.29 -15.21
N ASN A 174 -20.55 -19.60 -16.47
CA ASN A 174 -21.63 -19.64 -17.46
C ASN A 174 -22.57 -18.42 -17.43
N ARG A 175 -22.01 -17.21 -17.29
CA ARG A 175 -22.75 -15.95 -17.28
C ARG A 175 -23.68 -15.77 -16.06
N GLY A 176 -23.25 -16.19 -14.89
CA GLY A 176 -23.91 -15.86 -13.63
C GLY A 176 -24.41 -17.05 -12.84
N GLU A 177 -24.18 -18.27 -13.29
CA GLU A 177 -24.43 -19.47 -12.50
C GLU A 177 -23.41 -19.54 -11.34
N ASP A 178 -23.87 -20.02 -10.18
CA ASP A 178 -22.99 -20.23 -9.04
C ASP A 178 -21.96 -21.34 -9.35
N ALA A 179 -20.70 -21.05 -9.15
CA ALA A 179 -19.61 -22.01 -9.40
C ALA A 179 -19.47 -23.05 -8.26
N HIS A 180 -20.20 -22.90 -7.15
CA HIS A 180 -20.20 -23.80 -5.99
C HIS A 180 -18.81 -24.10 -5.44
N THR A 181 -17.96 -23.09 -5.39
CA THR A 181 -16.55 -23.22 -4.93
C THR A 181 -16.45 -23.53 -3.44
N ASP A 182 -17.47 -23.16 -2.65
CA ASP A 182 -17.56 -23.38 -1.21
C ASP A 182 -16.32 -22.89 -0.42
N GLY A 183 -15.69 -21.83 -0.91
CA GLY A 183 -14.48 -21.27 -0.30
C GLY A 183 -13.24 -22.14 -0.46
N LYS A 184 -13.24 -23.08 -1.39
CA LYS A 184 -12.12 -23.98 -1.66
C LYS A 184 -11.44 -23.62 -2.97
N PHE A 185 -10.16 -23.98 -3.11
CA PHE A 185 -9.43 -23.80 -4.35
C PHE A 185 -9.61 -24.95 -5.34
N ASN A 186 -9.99 -26.12 -4.86
CA ASN A 186 -10.13 -27.34 -5.67
C ASN A 186 -8.94 -27.59 -6.61
N LEU A 187 -7.74 -27.23 -6.13
CA LEU A 187 -6.48 -27.39 -6.83
C LEU A 187 -5.95 -28.79 -6.56
N SER A 188 -5.63 -29.54 -7.61
CA SER A 188 -5.04 -30.87 -7.48
C SER A 188 -3.63 -30.83 -6.85
N GLN A 189 -3.15 -31.96 -6.41
CA GLN A 189 -1.77 -32.07 -5.94
C GLN A 189 -0.77 -31.71 -7.05
N LYS A 190 -1.05 -32.08 -8.29
CA LYS A 190 -0.23 -31.72 -9.47
C LYS A 190 -0.24 -30.21 -9.67
N GLY A 191 -1.42 -29.57 -9.63
CA GLY A 191 -1.55 -28.11 -9.76
C GLY A 191 -0.80 -27.37 -8.65
N CYS A 192 -0.87 -27.86 -7.41
CA CYS A 192 -0.05 -27.32 -6.31
C CYS A 192 1.45 -27.39 -6.62
N MET A 193 1.91 -28.53 -7.16
CA MET A 193 3.32 -28.71 -7.53
C MET A 193 3.73 -27.77 -8.67
N GLU A 194 2.86 -27.51 -9.62
CA GLU A 194 3.13 -26.58 -10.73
C GLU A 194 3.24 -25.12 -10.22
N ILE A 195 2.39 -24.71 -9.30
CA ILE A 195 2.51 -23.40 -8.66
C ILE A 195 3.81 -23.28 -7.87
N MET A 196 4.18 -24.33 -7.13
CA MET A 196 5.48 -24.38 -6.46
C MET A 196 6.64 -24.33 -7.43
N LYS A 197 6.54 -25.02 -8.55
CA LYS A 197 7.54 -24.96 -9.64
C LYS A 197 7.67 -23.54 -10.19
N LEU A 198 6.56 -22.86 -10.45
CA LEU A 198 6.59 -21.46 -10.90
C LEU A 198 7.31 -20.56 -9.89
N PHE A 199 6.98 -20.71 -8.62
CA PHE A 199 7.57 -19.92 -7.53
C PHE A 199 9.09 -20.01 -7.48
N PHE A 200 9.66 -21.20 -7.74
CA PHE A 200 11.09 -21.45 -7.70
C PHE A 200 11.81 -21.37 -9.07
N THR A 201 11.08 -21.23 -10.17
CA THR A 201 11.69 -21.06 -11.50
C THR A 201 12.41 -19.71 -11.55
N LYS A 202 13.58 -19.66 -12.16
CA LYS A 202 14.31 -18.40 -12.33
C LYS A 202 13.56 -17.45 -13.25
N ASP A 203 13.72 -16.15 -13.01
CA ASP A 203 13.01 -15.14 -13.78
C ASP A 203 13.38 -15.18 -15.26
N GLU A 204 14.66 -15.43 -15.55
CA GLU A 204 15.18 -15.51 -16.92
C GLU A 204 14.54 -16.64 -17.75
N ASP A 205 14.14 -17.73 -17.07
CA ASP A 205 13.49 -18.88 -17.70
C ASP A 205 12.00 -18.63 -18.01
N LEU A 206 11.47 -17.49 -17.56
CA LEU A 206 10.07 -17.10 -17.72
C LEU A 206 9.83 -15.91 -18.64
N TYR A 207 10.89 -15.23 -19.12
CA TYR A 207 10.74 -13.99 -19.88
C TYR A 207 9.85 -14.12 -21.12
N ASP A 208 9.94 -15.26 -21.81
CA ASP A 208 9.20 -15.51 -23.04
C ASP A 208 8.03 -16.50 -22.84
N LYS A 209 7.63 -16.76 -21.60
CA LYS A 209 6.56 -17.72 -21.30
C LYS A 209 5.28 -17.02 -20.91
N THR A 210 4.18 -17.50 -21.46
CA THR A 210 2.84 -17.19 -20.99
C THR A 210 2.44 -18.13 -19.84
N ILE A 211 1.37 -17.79 -19.15
CA ILE A 211 0.80 -18.66 -18.11
C ILE A 211 0.37 -20.00 -18.72
N GLU A 212 -0.26 -19.99 -19.91
CA GLU A 212 -0.69 -21.21 -20.59
C GLU A 212 0.47 -22.06 -21.13
N ASP A 213 1.65 -21.47 -21.38
CA ASP A 213 2.86 -22.23 -21.72
C ASP A 213 3.48 -22.94 -20.49
N PHE A 214 3.13 -22.50 -19.32
CA PHE A 214 3.75 -22.98 -18.09
C PHE A 214 2.92 -24.01 -17.34
N PHE A 215 1.61 -23.84 -17.32
CA PHE A 215 0.68 -24.69 -16.58
C PHE A 215 -0.07 -25.66 -17.47
N ASP A 216 -0.36 -26.82 -16.93
CA ASP A 216 -1.27 -27.78 -17.56
C ASP A 216 -2.75 -27.34 -17.39
N GLU A 217 -3.63 -27.86 -18.24
CA GLU A 217 -5.05 -27.54 -18.29
C GLU A 217 -5.76 -27.69 -16.93
N GLU A 218 -5.33 -28.65 -16.13
CA GLU A 218 -5.87 -28.92 -14.78
C GLU A 218 -5.81 -27.70 -13.83
N VAL A 219 -4.81 -26.82 -13.96
CA VAL A 219 -4.73 -25.60 -13.16
C VAL A 219 -5.81 -24.62 -13.54
N PHE A 220 -6.11 -24.53 -14.85
CA PHE A 220 -7.12 -23.61 -15.39
C PHE A 220 -8.56 -24.04 -15.06
N ASP A 221 -8.78 -25.32 -14.83
CA ASP A 221 -10.08 -25.86 -14.40
C ASP A 221 -10.32 -25.76 -12.89
N SER A 222 -9.32 -25.32 -12.13
CA SER A 222 -9.43 -25.19 -10.67
C SER A 222 -10.14 -23.90 -10.24
N ASP A 223 -10.78 -23.94 -9.07
CA ASP A 223 -11.34 -22.75 -8.44
C ASP A 223 -10.25 -21.75 -8.01
N PHE A 224 -9.02 -22.22 -7.76
CA PHE A 224 -7.88 -21.34 -7.56
C PHE A 224 -7.69 -20.39 -8.73
N TRP A 225 -7.69 -20.91 -9.99
CA TRP A 225 -7.53 -20.07 -11.15
C TRP A 225 -8.71 -19.11 -11.33
N LEU A 226 -9.93 -19.57 -11.04
CA LEU A 226 -11.11 -18.73 -11.08
C LEU A 226 -11.01 -17.54 -10.12
N TYR A 227 -10.60 -17.74 -8.88
CA TYR A 227 -10.36 -16.67 -7.92
C TYR A 227 -9.19 -15.77 -8.36
N TRP A 228 -8.08 -16.38 -8.76
CA TRP A 228 -6.87 -15.66 -9.12
C TRP A 228 -7.07 -14.72 -10.30
N ARG A 229 -7.64 -15.24 -11.39
CA ARG A 229 -7.91 -14.44 -12.59
C ARG A 229 -8.93 -13.32 -12.34
N THR A 230 -9.93 -13.58 -11.51
CA THR A 230 -10.97 -12.61 -11.18
C THR A 230 -10.43 -11.49 -10.27
N MET A 231 -9.65 -11.85 -9.26
CA MET A 231 -9.09 -10.91 -8.30
C MET A 231 -8.02 -10.00 -8.91
N PHE A 232 -7.13 -10.57 -9.69
CA PHE A 232 -5.96 -9.88 -10.22
C PHE A 232 -6.03 -9.58 -11.72
N ALA A 233 -7.16 -9.87 -12.36
CA ALA A 233 -7.39 -9.65 -13.79
C ALA A 233 -6.38 -10.36 -14.69
N PHE A 234 -5.94 -11.55 -14.31
CA PHE A 234 -5.07 -12.39 -15.17
C PHE A 234 -5.86 -13.10 -16.24
N GLU A 235 -5.20 -13.29 -17.38
CA GLU A 235 -5.63 -14.15 -18.47
C GLU A 235 -4.54 -15.18 -18.81
N ASN A 236 -4.91 -16.28 -19.45
CA ASN A 236 -4.00 -17.40 -19.73
C ASN A 236 -2.77 -16.98 -20.55
N TRP A 237 -2.95 -16.00 -21.43
CA TRP A 237 -1.89 -15.47 -22.32
C TRP A 237 -0.99 -14.40 -21.66
N HIS A 238 -1.25 -14.02 -20.41
CA HIS A 238 -0.38 -13.11 -19.68
C HIS A 238 0.95 -13.75 -19.30
N SER A 239 1.92 -12.95 -18.93
CA SER A 239 3.26 -13.39 -18.58
C SER A 239 3.28 -14.31 -17.37
N ALA A 240 3.93 -15.47 -17.48
CA ALA A 240 4.18 -16.36 -16.36
C ALA A 240 5.08 -15.72 -15.29
N LEU A 241 6.03 -14.87 -15.71
CA LEU A 241 6.86 -14.12 -14.78
C LEU A 241 6.02 -13.16 -13.92
N GLU A 242 5.10 -12.44 -14.53
CA GLU A 242 4.23 -11.52 -13.80
C GLU A 242 3.36 -12.27 -12.79
N MET A 243 2.78 -13.41 -13.18
CA MET A 243 2.05 -14.25 -12.23
C MET A 243 2.93 -14.72 -11.08
N LYS A 244 4.18 -15.15 -11.35
CA LYS A 244 5.14 -15.51 -10.29
C LYS A 244 5.36 -14.38 -9.31
N LEU A 245 5.60 -13.16 -9.80
CA LEU A 245 5.84 -11.98 -8.95
C LEU A 245 4.62 -11.65 -8.09
N TYR A 246 3.42 -11.80 -8.64
CA TYR A 246 2.18 -11.65 -7.88
C TYR A 246 2.02 -12.73 -6.81
N ILE A 247 2.30 -14.00 -7.13
CA ILE A 247 2.26 -15.09 -6.14
C ILE A 247 3.25 -14.80 -5.01
N GLN A 248 4.47 -14.39 -5.33
CA GLN A 248 5.48 -14.04 -4.32
C GLN A 248 5.04 -12.87 -3.45
N ARG A 249 4.41 -11.87 -4.05
CA ARG A 249 3.93 -10.68 -3.36
C ARG A 249 2.75 -10.98 -2.43
N PHE A 250 1.84 -11.84 -2.86
CA PHE A 250 0.59 -12.12 -2.15
C PHE A 250 0.55 -13.47 -1.45
N ILE A 251 1.67 -14.17 -1.33
CA ILE A 251 1.72 -15.52 -0.75
C ILE A 251 1.09 -15.60 0.65
N HIS A 252 1.23 -14.54 1.45
CA HIS A 252 0.69 -14.47 2.81
C HIS A 252 -0.85 -14.35 2.83
N HIS A 253 -1.47 -14.05 1.70
CA HIS A 253 -2.88 -13.72 1.59
C HIS A 253 -3.67 -14.67 0.69
N ILE A 254 -2.99 -15.61 0.02
CA ILE A 254 -3.64 -16.54 -0.90
C ILE A 254 -4.80 -17.27 -0.21
N GLY A 255 -4.60 -17.71 1.03
CA GLY A 255 -5.65 -18.40 1.80
C GLY A 255 -6.91 -17.57 2.09
N GLY A 256 -6.80 -16.24 2.05
CA GLY A 256 -7.91 -15.31 2.28
C GLY A 256 -8.61 -14.82 1.00
N LEU A 257 -8.27 -15.34 -0.18
CA LEU A 257 -8.93 -14.96 -1.42
C LEU A 257 -10.42 -15.35 -1.46
N PRO A 258 -10.83 -16.52 -0.97
CA PRO A 258 -12.24 -16.93 -1.04
C PRO A 258 -13.19 -16.13 -0.15
N ASP A 259 -12.71 -15.49 0.90
CA ASP A 259 -13.54 -14.77 1.89
C ASP A 259 -13.13 -13.30 2.10
N PHE A 260 -12.21 -12.80 1.30
CA PHE A 260 -11.63 -11.45 1.41
C PHE A 260 -10.98 -11.11 2.75
N SER A 261 -10.77 -12.06 3.64
CA SER A 261 -10.18 -11.80 4.97
C SER A 261 -8.76 -11.23 4.90
N ALA A 262 -8.05 -11.53 3.79
CA ALA A 262 -6.74 -10.97 3.52
C ALA A 262 -6.77 -9.50 3.11
N LEU A 263 -7.88 -9.01 2.60
CA LEU A 263 -8.02 -7.67 2.06
C LEU A 263 -8.54 -6.70 3.11
N LYS A 264 -8.14 -5.46 2.95
CA LYS A 264 -8.47 -4.37 3.86
C LYS A 264 -8.99 -3.18 3.07
N PHE A 265 -9.81 -2.38 3.73
CA PHE A 265 -10.45 -1.23 3.12
C PHE A 265 -10.20 0.03 3.93
N THR A 266 -10.30 1.17 3.27
CA THR A 266 -10.38 2.49 3.90
C THR A 266 -11.83 2.77 4.32
N LYS A 267 -12.02 3.73 5.20
CA LYS A 267 -13.36 4.12 5.71
C LYS A 267 -14.27 4.64 4.60
N TYR A 268 -13.70 5.42 3.70
CA TYR A 268 -14.36 5.99 2.53
C TYR A 268 -13.66 5.48 1.26
N ASN A 269 -13.91 6.10 0.11
CA ASN A 269 -13.10 5.87 -1.08
C ASN A 269 -11.64 6.32 -0.85
N GLN A 270 -10.71 5.92 -1.70
CA GLN A 270 -9.30 6.27 -1.54
C GLN A 270 -9.03 7.76 -1.71
N TYR A 271 -9.87 8.46 -2.45
CA TYR A 271 -9.74 9.91 -2.59
C TYR A 271 -9.90 10.59 -1.23
N GLU A 272 -11.02 10.35 -0.56
CA GLU A 272 -11.33 10.95 0.75
C GLU A 272 -10.39 10.46 1.85
N SER A 273 -10.03 9.17 1.82
CA SER A 273 -9.28 8.56 2.91
C SER A 273 -7.77 8.72 2.79
N LEU A 274 -7.23 8.85 1.58
CA LEU A 274 -5.79 8.87 1.33
C LEU A 274 -5.33 10.12 0.58
N ILE A 275 -5.98 10.48 -0.52
CA ILE A 275 -5.53 11.57 -1.39
C ILE A 275 -5.71 12.93 -0.72
N LEU A 276 -6.89 13.21 -0.19
CA LEU A 276 -7.15 14.47 0.49
C LEU A 276 -6.23 14.72 1.70
N PRO A 277 -5.99 13.74 2.60
CA PRO A 277 -5.01 13.92 3.66
C PRO A 277 -3.59 14.22 3.16
N MET A 278 -3.16 13.59 2.05
CA MET A 278 -1.86 13.89 1.45
C MET A 278 -1.81 15.30 0.87
N GLN A 279 -2.86 15.72 0.15
CA GLN A 279 -2.95 17.09 -0.37
C GLN A 279 -2.85 18.11 0.77
N LYS A 280 -3.64 17.92 1.82
CA LYS A 280 -3.60 18.82 2.97
C LYS A 280 -2.22 18.86 3.64
N TYR A 281 -1.57 17.71 3.80
CA TYR A 281 -0.21 17.65 4.34
C TYR A 281 0.78 18.44 3.49
N LEU A 282 0.68 18.34 2.16
CA LEU A 282 1.53 19.05 1.21
C LEU A 282 1.24 20.55 1.21
N GLU A 283 -0.03 20.94 1.22
CA GLU A 283 -0.46 22.35 1.33
C GLU A 283 0.04 22.99 2.63
N ASP A 284 -0.10 22.31 3.76
CA ASP A 284 0.38 22.77 5.06
C ASP A 284 1.93 22.90 5.08
N ALA A 285 2.63 22.15 4.26
CA ALA A 285 4.07 22.26 4.04
C ALA A 285 4.47 23.35 3.03
N GLY A 286 3.52 24.00 2.36
CA GLY A 286 3.76 25.03 1.36
C GLY A 286 4.06 24.50 -0.05
N VAL A 287 3.72 23.24 -0.34
CA VAL A 287 3.87 22.68 -1.69
C VAL A 287 2.81 23.26 -2.62
N GLU A 288 3.24 23.66 -3.81
CA GLU A 288 2.34 24.13 -4.86
C GLU A 288 1.76 22.96 -5.65
N LEU A 289 0.44 22.80 -5.57
CA LEU A 289 -0.32 21.90 -6.43
C LEU A 289 -1.10 22.69 -7.46
N SER A 290 -0.62 22.71 -8.70
CA SER A 290 -1.24 23.43 -9.81
C SER A 290 -2.15 22.49 -10.58
N LEU A 291 -3.47 22.71 -10.48
CA LEU A 291 -4.49 21.97 -11.22
C LEU A 291 -4.86 22.75 -12.52
N ILE A 292 -5.01 22.05 -13.63
CA ILE A 292 -5.50 22.59 -14.94
C ILE A 292 -4.50 23.50 -15.70
N HIS A 293 -3.41 23.94 -15.17
CA HIS A 293 -2.57 24.99 -15.77
C HIS A 293 -1.38 24.52 -16.63
N ILE A 294 -1.40 23.29 -17.13
CA ILE A 294 -0.28 22.77 -17.97
C ILE A 294 -0.46 23.08 -19.47
N SER A 295 -1.47 23.82 -19.87
CA SER A 295 -1.82 23.97 -21.28
C SER A 295 -1.66 25.38 -21.84
N GLU A 296 -0.56 26.08 -21.55
CA GLU A 296 -0.14 27.21 -22.39
C GLU A 296 1.37 27.21 -22.63
#